data_ddeeca13b241583674a8c423fa7529e1
#
_entry.id   ddeeca13b241583674a8c423fa7529e1
#
_cell.length_a   1.000
_cell.length_b   1.000
_cell.length_c   1.000
_cell.angle_alpha   90.00
_cell.angle_beta   90.00
_cell.angle_gamma   90.00
#
_symmetry.space_group_name_H-M   'P 1'
#
loop_
_entity.id
_entity.type
_entity.pdbx_description
1 polymer ?
#
loop_
_entity_poly.entity_id
_entity_poly.type
_entity_poly.pdbx_seq_one_letter_code
_entity_poly.pdbx_strand_id
1 'polypeptide(L)'
;MWKEESVNPTNIIHGTFTEPWSLFVTSNGDIYIDDGKVNGRVQKWMAETNTFVTVMNVKSSCYGLFVDINNTLYCSMYIHHQVVKRSLNDSVMTSNRVAAGTGSSGSASNQLYYPHGIFVDVNLDLYVTDCNNDRVQLFQLGESNGITVVGSKSLNPTITLSCPSGITLDAEKYLFIVDFDNYRIVGSDLNGFRCLVGCFGWGAESNEFNLPFSLSFDRSGNMFVTDRENDRIQRFSLMKDSFAFSFNLPKFCQTAAWNPNGITFANQSIVGQDPSAIFVNTNNTIYVANKEDNTIVIWEEESVNPTNIIFGNFTKPNSLFVTSNGDIYIDDGKENGRVQKWIAETNTFVIVTKVNSRCSGLFVDVNNNLYCSMADSHQVVTRSLNDYVMTSNRVAAGLTNPGRNSNELYGPHGIFVDVNLDLYVADCYNDRLQLFQPGARSGITVAGIESVFPTIILNFPTGVILDAEKYLFIVDSGNERIVGSGLNGFRCL
;
A
#
# COMPACT_ATOMS: atom_id res chain seq x y z
N MET A 1 18.18 -8.61 -21.88
CA MET A 1 17.35 -7.43 -21.53
C MET A 1 16.03 -7.55 -22.24
N TRP A 2 14.94 -7.28 -21.56
CA TRP A 2 13.58 -7.19 -22.11
C TRP A 2 13.12 -5.75 -22.00
N LYS A 3 12.37 -5.29 -23.00
CA LYS A 3 11.61 -4.03 -22.90
C LYS A 3 10.22 -4.34 -22.34
N GLU A 4 9.56 -3.34 -21.81
CA GLU A 4 8.17 -3.42 -21.36
C GLU A 4 7.31 -4.07 -22.47
N GLU A 5 6.42 -4.99 -22.07
CA GLU A 5 5.53 -5.77 -22.95
C GLU A 5 6.21 -6.75 -23.92
N SER A 6 7.54 -6.88 -23.94
CA SER A 6 8.19 -7.83 -24.85
C SER A 6 8.27 -9.24 -24.24
N VAL A 7 7.82 -10.25 -24.99
CA VAL A 7 7.92 -11.67 -24.62
C VAL A 7 9.33 -12.21 -24.86
N ASN A 8 10.03 -11.67 -25.84
CA ASN A 8 11.39 -12.08 -26.20
C ASN A 8 12.42 -11.04 -25.75
N PRO A 9 13.65 -11.46 -25.39
CA PRO A 9 14.70 -10.51 -25.07
C PRO A 9 15.00 -9.60 -26.26
N THR A 10 15.03 -8.29 -26.00
CA THR A 10 15.32 -7.29 -27.03
C THR A 10 16.81 -7.09 -27.26
N ASN A 11 17.63 -7.46 -26.29
CA ASN A 11 19.09 -7.41 -26.39
C ASN A 11 19.73 -8.50 -25.53
N ILE A 12 20.81 -9.11 -26.02
CA ILE A 12 21.64 -10.07 -25.28
C ILE A 12 23.05 -9.47 -25.20
N ILE A 13 23.53 -9.30 -23.97
CA ILE A 13 24.89 -8.79 -23.71
C ILE A 13 25.79 -10.00 -23.51
N HIS A 14 26.80 -10.14 -24.36
CA HIS A 14 27.80 -11.18 -24.27
C HIS A 14 29.04 -10.65 -23.55
N GLY A 15 29.48 -11.34 -22.52
CA GLY A 15 30.70 -11.03 -21.75
C GLY A 15 31.48 -12.30 -21.41
N THR A 16 32.68 -12.12 -20.89
CA THR A 16 33.55 -13.21 -20.44
C THR A 16 33.30 -13.53 -18.95
N PHE A 17 32.04 -13.77 -18.58
CA PHE A 17 31.67 -14.09 -17.20
C PHE A 17 31.85 -15.57 -16.90
N THR A 18 32.18 -15.86 -15.65
CA THR A 18 32.27 -17.23 -15.15
C THR A 18 31.33 -17.35 -13.94
N GLU A 19 30.18 -17.98 -14.11
CA GLU A 19 29.16 -18.21 -13.07
C GLU A 19 28.73 -16.90 -12.35
N PRO A 20 28.13 -15.91 -13.07
CA PRO A 20 27.65 -14.69 -12.44
C PRO A 20 26.45 -14.99 -11.53
N TRP A 21 26.49 -14.52 -10.28
CA TRP A 21 25.43 -14.74 -9.28
C TRP A 21 24.52 -13.54 -9.11
N SER A 22 25.00 -12.35 -9.38
CA SER A 22 24.22 -11.13 -9.18
C SER A 22 24.52 -10.06 -10.21
N LEU A 23 23.55 -9.18 -10.40
CA LEU A 23 23.69 -7.98 -11.22
C LEU A 23 22.90 -6.82 -10.59
N PHE A 24 23.31 -5.60 -10.94
CA PHE A 24 22.62 -4.37 -10.58
C PHE A 24 22.58 -3.44 -11.79
N VAL A 25 21.43 -2.83 -12.06
CA VAL A 25 21.22 -1.91 -13.20
C VAL A 25 20.99 -0.51 -12.68
N THR A 26 21.73 0.45 -13.19
CA THR A 26 21.58 1.86 -12.87
C THR A 26 20.54 2.55 -13.74
N SER A 27 20.08 3.74 -13.34
CA SER A 27 19.08 4.52 -14.08
C SER A 27 19.49 4.92 -15.51
N ASN A 28 20.80 5.04 -15.77
CA ASN A 28 21.35 5.31 -17.11
C ASN A 28 21.56 4.04 -17.96
N GLY A 29 21.18 2.88 -17.43
CA GLY A 29 21.25 1.60 -18.13
C GLY A 29 22.58 0.85 -18.02
N ASP A 30 23.57 1.36 -17.29
CA ASP A 30 24.82 0.64 -17.01
C ASP A 30 24.53 -0.56 -16.11
N ILE A 31 25.24 -1.68 -16.31
CA ILE A 31 25.02 -2.91 -15.57
C ILE A 31 26.29 -3.32 -14.84
N TYR A 32 26.19 -3.48 -13.53
CA TYR A 32 27.23 -4.07 -12.69
C TYR A 32 26.97 -5.58 -12.59
N ILE A 33 27.99 -6.38 -12.85
CA ILE A 33 27.86 -7.85 -12.94
C ILE A 33 28.97 -8.48 -12.12
N ASP A 34 28.58 -9.43 -11.25
CA ASP A 34 29.53 -10.31 -10.61
C ASP A 34 30.15 -11.23 -11.67
N ASP A 35 31.47 -11.28 -11.73
CA ASP A 35 32.22 -12.10 -12.68
C ASP A 35 32.67 -13.43 -12.04
N GLY A 36 31.85 -13.93 -11.15
CA GLY A 36 31.97 -15.27 -10.61
C GLY A 36 33.19 -15.54 -9.74
N LYS A 37 33.24 -16.76 -9.26
CA LYS A 37 34.19 -17.27 -8.27
C LYS A 37 35.64 -17.27 -8.77
N VAL A 38 35.85 -17.51 -10.05
CA VAL A 38 37.19 -17.70 -10.64
C VAL A 38 37.90 -16.37 -10.85
N ASN A 39 37.20 -15.35 -11.35
CA ASN A 39 37.82 -14.06 -11.72
C ASN A 39 37.88 -13.06 -10.56
N GLY A 40 37.08 -13.21 -9.53
CA GLY A 40 37.12 -12.42 -8.31
C GLY A 40 37.00 -10.92 -8.55
N ARG A 41 36.07 -10.48 -9.41
CA ARG A 41 35.89 -9.08 -9.77
C ARG A 41 34.44 -8.76 -10.07
N VAL A 42 34.10 -7.48 -9.96
CA VAL A 42 32.84 -6.93 -10.48
C VAL A 42 33.17 -6.12 -11.72
N GLN A 43 32.46 -6.41 -12.79
CA GLN A 43 32.55 -5.67 -14.05
C GLN A 43 31.36 -4.73 -14.21
N LYS A 44 31.60 -3.58 -14.83
CA LYS A 44 30.57 -2.65 -15.27
C LYS A 44 30.48 -2.73 -16.79
N TRP A 45 29.32 -3.08 -17.31
CA TRP A 45 28.97 -2.87 -18.71
C TRP A 45 28.40 -1.47 -18.88
N MET A 46 29.00 -0.69 -19.77
CA MET A 46 28.57 0.67 -20.06
C MET A 46 27.61 0.65 -21.25
N ALA A 47 26.37 1.09 -21.05
CA ALA A 47 25.31 1.06 -22.07
C ALA A 47 25.66 1.93 -23.29
N GLU A 48 26.29 3.07 -23.10
CA GLU A 48 26.65 4.02 -24.14
C GLU A 48 27.72 3.47 -25.11
N THR A 49 28.74 2.82 -24.59
CA THR A 49 29.90 2.36 -25.38
C THR A 49 29.87 0.87 -25.70
N ASN A 50 28.95 0.12 -25.08
CA ASN A 50 28.88 -1.35 -25.16
C ASN A 50 30.19 -2.04 -24.77
N THR A 51 30.85 -1.54 -23.76
CA THR A 51 32.16 -2.05 -23.29
C THR A 51 32.11 -2.41 -21.80
N PHE A 52 33.05 -3.31 -21.42
CA PHE A 52 33.20 -3.73 -20.01
C PHE A 52 34.42 -3.13 -19.38
N VAL A 53 34.29 -2.70 -18.15
CA VAL A 53 35.41 -2.26 -17.29
C VAL A 53 35.33 -2.95 -15.94
N THR A 54 36.49 -3.36 -15.40
CA THR A 54 36.55 -3.86 -14.02
C THR A 54 36.45 -2.67 -13.06
N VAL A 55 35.48 -2.74 -12.13
CA VAL A 55 35.20 -1.66 -11.18
C VAL A 55 35.51 -2.02 -9.73
N MET A 56 35.62 -3.32 -9.41
CA MET A 56 35.93 -3.78 -8.06
C MET A 56 36.64 -5.14 -8.13
N ASN A 57 37.71 -5.32 -7.38
CA ASN A 57 38.29 -6.64 -7.17
C ASN A 57 37.80 -7.19 -5.84
N VAL A 58 37.36 -8.43 -5.85
CA VAL A 58 36.78 -9.13 -4.68
C VAL A 58 37.47 -10.50 -4.51
N LYS A 59 37.35 -11.08 -3.34
CA LYS A 59 37.98 -12.37 -3.04
C LYS A 59 37.10 -13.60 -3.37
N SER A 60 35.83 -13.36 -3.72
CA SER A 60 34.86 -14.39 -4.08
C SER A 60 33.70 -13.79 -4.85
N SER A 61 32.77 -14.63 -5.33
CA SER A 61 31.53 -14.18 -5.94
C SER A 61 30.72 -13.27 -5.02
N CYS A 62 30.08 -12.25 -5.61
CA CYS A 62 29.09 -11.41 -4.97
C CYS A 62 27.70 -12.02 -5.18
N TYR A 63 27.07 -12.52 -4.12
CA TYR A 63 25.70 -13.05 -4.18
C TYR A 63 24.63 -11.94 -4.20
N GLY A 64 25.03 -10.73 -3.83
CA GLY A 64 24.24 -9.50 -3.99
C GLY A 64 25.14 -8.33 -4.39
N LEU A 65 24.69 -7.55 -5.36
CA LEU A 65 25.30 -6.30 -5.79
C LEU A 65 24.31 -5.16 -5.63
N PHE A 66 24.78 -4.01 -5.17
CA PHE A 66 23.98 -2.79 -5.08
C PHE A 66 24.86 -1.56 -5.26
N VAL A 67 24.32 -0.52 -5.90
CA VAL A 67 24.96 0.80 -5.98
C VAL A 67 24.03 1.82 -5.32
N ASP A 68 24.52 2.50 -4.29
CA ASP A 68 23.75 3.49 -3.55
C ASP A 68 23.69 4.86 -4.23
N ILE A 69 22.91 5.77 -3.66
CA ILE A 69 22.74 7.14 -4.17
C ILE A 69 24.01 7.98 -4.16
N ASN A 70 25.04 7.59 -3.38
CA ASN A 70 26.35 8.23 -3.31
C ASN A 70 27.36 7.57 -4.27
N ASN A 71 26.87 6.73 -5.19
CA ASN A 71 27.71 6.01 -6.15
C ASN A 71 28.73 5.07 -5.46
N THR A 72 28.30 4.40 -4.38
CA THR A 72 29.10 3.38 -3.70
C THR A 72 28.58 1.99 -4.09
N LEU A 73 29.50 1.16 -4.60
CA LEU A 73 29.21 -0.24 -4.94
C LEU A 73 29.39 -1.13 -3.72
N TYR A 74 28.40 -1.97 -3.45
CA TYR A 74 28.38 -2.99 -2.40
C TYR A 74 28.38 -4.38 -3.02
N CYS A 75 29.08 -5.32 -2.38
CA CYS A 75 29.14 -6.74 -2.75
C CYS A 75 29.01 -7.61 -1.50
N SER A 76 28.02 -8.47 -1.45
CA SER A 76 27.92 -9.50 -0.42
C SER A 76 28.77 -10.71 -0.78
N MET A 77 29.84 -10.92 -0.06
CA MET A 77 30.76 -12.04 -0.27
C MET A 77 30.33 -13.27 0.54
N TYR A 78 29.62 -14.17 -0.11
CA TYR A 78 28.99 -15.36 0.47
C TYR A 78 29.95 -16.16 1.37
N ILE A 79 31.06 -16.67 0.82
CA ILE A 79 32.01 -17.52 1.55
C ILE A 79 32.95 -16.76 2.52
N HIS A 80 32.93 -15.44 2.49
CA HIS A 80 33.70 -14.59 3.39
C HIS A 80 32.86 -13.93 4.48
N HIS A 81 31.58 -14.28 4.57
CA HIS A 81 30.69 -13.85 5.66
C HIS A 81 30.68 -12.35 5.94
N GLN A 82 30.75 -11.55 4.87
CA GLN A 82 30.80 -10.09 4.96
C GLN A 82 30.28 -9.41 3.71
N VAL A 83 29.85 -8.18 3.88
CA VAL A 83 29.56 -7.25 2.78
C VAL A 83 30.71 -6.25 2.71
N VAL A 84 31.25 -6.06 1.52
CA VAL A 84 32.27 -5.04 1.27
C VAL A 84 31.73 -3.96 0.36
N LYS A 85 32.33 -2.76 0.46
CA LYS A 85 31.92 -1.60 -0.34
C LYS A 85 33.09 -0.82 -0.87
N ARG A 86 32.86 -0.09 -1.98
CA ARG A 86 33.83 0.79 -2.62
C ARG A 86 33.12 1.99 -3.25
N SER A 87 33.68 3.19 -3.07
CA SER A 87 33.25 4.36 -3.84
C SER A 87 33.67 4.24 -5.31
N LEU A 88 32.73 4.44 -6.20
CA LEU A 88 32.95 4.46 -7.65
C LEU A 88 33.44 5.85 -8.12
N ASN A 89 33.42 6.84 -7.23
CA ASN A 89 33.94 8.18 -7.49
C ASN A 89 35.49 8.26 -7.32
N ASP A 90 36.09 7.22 -6.69
CA ASP A 90 37.56 7.16 -6.52
C ASP A 90 38.23 6.83 -7.85
N SER A 91 39.12 7.69 -8.32
CA SER A 91 39.85 7.56 -9.58
C SER A 91 40.87 6.39 -9.59
N VAL A 92 41.26 5.91 -8.41
CA VAL A 92 42.21 4.79 -8.25
C VAL A 92 41.46 3.62 -7.59
N MET A 93 41.75 2.38 -8.04
CA MET A 93 41.23 1.19 -7.39
C MET A 93 41.83 1.04 -5.99
N THR A 94 41.14 1.64 -5.00
CA THR A 94 41.50 1.50 -3.59
C THR A 94 41.05 0.15 -3.04
N SER A 95 41.54 -0.24 -1.87
CA SER A 95 41.07 -1.46 -1.19
C SER A 95 39.60 -1.32 -0.75
N ASN A 96 38.84 -2.39 -0.91
CA ASN A 96 37.45 -2.43 -0.43
C ASN A 96 37.40 -2.27 1.08
N ARG A 97 36.35 -1.59 1.55
CA ARG A 97 36.04 -1.43 2.98
C ARG A 97 34.94 -2.40 3.39
N VAL A 98 34.99 -2.93 4.60
CA VAL A 98 33.91 -3.75 5.15
C VAL A 98 32.72 -2.83 5.45
N ALA A 99 31.53 -3.22 4.98
CA ALA A 99 30.26 -2.57 5.26
C ALA A 99 29.49 -3.30 6.35
N ALA A 100 29.55 -4.65 6.38
CA ALA A 100 28.89 -5.49 7.38
C ALA A 100 29.59 -6.83 7.50
N GLY A 101 29.49 -7.47 8.68
CA GLY A 101 30.12 -8.75 8.96
C GLY A 101 31.58 -8.65 9.36
N THR A 102 32.13 -9.68 9.99
CA THR A 102 33.51 -9.72 10.53
C THR A 102 34.47 -10.52 9.63
N GLY A 103 34.00 -11.18 8.60
CA GLY A 103 34.77 -12.15 7.80
C GLY A 103 34.82 -13.56 8.39
N SER A 104 34.24 -13.75 9.57
CA SER A 104 34.06 -15.07 10.20
C SER A 104 32.55 -15.34 10.35
N SER A 105 32.13 -16.58 10.06
CA SER A 105 30.75 -16.99 10.23
C SER A 105 30.30 -16.89 11.70
N GLY A 106 29.05 -16.46 11.93
CA GLY A 106 28.48 -16.39 13.25
C GLY A 106 27.11 -15.69 13.26
N SER A 107 26.46 -15.74 14.41
CA SER A 107 25.11 -15.20 14.62
C SER A 107 25.04 -13.98 15.54
N ALA A 108 26.18 -13.42 15.96
CA ALA A 108 26.21 -12.17 16.71
C ALA A 108 25.70 -11.00 15.85
N SER A 109 25.39 -9.85 16.48
CA SER A 109 24.85 -8.67 15.77
C SER A 109 25.79 -8.10 14.72
N ASN A 110 27.10 -8.27 14.89
CA ASN A 110 28.13 -7.84 13.93
C ASN A 110 28.64 -8.96 13.03
N GLN A 111 28.06 -10.16 13.10
CA GLN A 111 28.46 -11.31 12.29
C GLN A 111 27.37 -11.67 11.28
N LEU A 112 27.81 -12.27 10.18
CA LEU A 112 26.99 -12.84 9.12
C LEU A 112 27.38 -14.30 8.88
N TYR A 113 26.45 -15.06 8.32
CA TYR A 113 26.75 -16.44 7.92
C TYR A 113 26.13 -16.72 6.55
N TYR A 114 26.98 -16.74 5.53
CA TYR A 114 26.59 -16.84 4.11
C TYR A 114 25.58 -15.76 3.69
N PRO A 115 25.96 -14.46 3.73
CA PRO A 115 25.10 -13.37 3.27
C PRO A 115 24.82 -13.47 1.77
N HIS A 116 23.58 -13.29 1.37
CA HIS A 116 23.13 -13.32 -0.02
C HIS A 116 22.79 -11.92 -0.53
N GLY A 117 21.50 -11.61 -0.63
CA GLY A 117 20.99 -10.35 -1.16
C GLY A 117 21.27 -9.17 -0.25
N ILE A 118 21.42 -8.02 -0.85
CA ILE A 118 21.62 -6.75 -0.16
C ILE A 118 20.76 -5.66 -0.78
N PHE A 119 20.36 -4.70 0.03
CA PHE A 119 19.71 -3.47 -0.39
C PHE A 119 20.22 -2.31 0.47
N VAL A 120 20.45 -1.14 -0.13
CA VAL A 120 20.82 0.08 0.59
C VAL A 120 19.75 1.13 0.34
N ASP A 121 19.15 1.64 1.40
CA ASP A 121 18.09 2.63 1.29
C ASP A 121 18.63 4.07 1.11
N VAL A 122 17.73 5.03 0.99
CA VAL A 122 18.07 6.45 0.81
C VAL A 122 18.78 7.08 2.01
N ASN A 123 18.68 6.46 3.21
CA ASN A 123 19.39 6.87 4.41
C ASN A 123 20.80 6.24 4.49
N LEU A 124 21.18 5.43 3.48
CA LEU A 124 22.38 4.61 3.43
C LEU A 124 22.38 3.46 4.46
N ASP A 125 21.22 3.06 4.94
CA ASP A 125 21.03 1.90 5.78
C ASP A 125 21.11 0.63 4.94
N LEU A 126 21.97 -0.32 5.34
CA LEU A 126 22.25 -1.55 4.61
C LEU A 126 21.44 -2.73 5.17
N TYR A 127 20.57 -3.28 4.35
CA TYR A 127 19.83 -4.52 4.63
C TYR A 127 20.58 -5.70 4.02
N VAL A 128 20.74 -6.78 4.79
CA VAL A 128 21.45 -7.99 4.37
C VAL A 128 20.63 -9.23 4.70
N THR A 129 20.37 -10.07 3.71
CA THR A 129 19.83 -11.41 3.95
C THR A 129 20.97 -12.32 4.47
N ASP A 130 20.88 -12.69 5.72
CA ASP A 130 21.86 -13.50 6.45
C ASP A 130 21.40 -14.96 6.45
N CYS A 131 21.60 -15.62 5.28
CA CYS A 131 20.98 -16.88 4.88
C CYS A 131 21.05 -17.95 5.97
N ASN A 132 22.23 -18.37 6.39
CA ASN A 132 22.39 -19.47 7.36
C ASN A 132 22.09 -19.07 8.82
N ASN A 133 21.68 -17.84 9.05
CA ASN A 133 21.13 -17.39 10.32
C ASN A 133 19.62 -17.15 10.25
N ASP A 134 18.97 -17.48 9.12
CA ASP A 134 17.52 -17.38 8.89
C ASP A 134 16.94 -16.01 9.27
N ARG A 135 17.63 -14.93 8.88
CA ARG A 135 17.27 -13.56 9.27
C ARG A 135 17.64 -12.53 8.21
N VAL A 136 17.03 -11.34 8.34
CA VAL A 136 17.51 -10.11 7.70
C VAL A 136 18.10 -9.19 8.77
N GLN A 137 19.31 -8.71 8.52
CA GLN A 137 20.02 -7.76 9.36
C GLN A 137 20.02 -6.36 8.71
N LEU A 138 19.72 -5.36 9.49
CA LEU A 138 19.83 -3.95 9.16
C LEU A 138 21.08 -3.36 9.83
N PHE A 139 22.01 -2.86 9.04
CA PHE A 139 23.17 -2.09 9.52
C PHE A 139 22.95 -0.61 9.19
N GLN A 140 22.74 0.19 10.22
CA GLN A 140 22.57 1.63 10.07
C GLN A 140 23.91 2.27 9.66
N LEU A 141 23.83 3.41 9.00
CA LEU A 141 25.03 4.11 8.51
C LEU A 141 26.03 4.36 9.64
N GLY A 142 27.24 3.81 9.48
CA GLY A 142 28.34 3.96 10.44
C GLY A 142 28.36 2.93 11.58
N GLU A 143 27.31 2.12 11.73
CA GLU A 143 27.22 1.11 12.76
C GLU A 143 27.81 -0.24 12.29
N SER A 144 28.54 -0.90 13.20
CA SER A 144 29.08 -2.24 12.95
C SER A 144 28.18 -3.37 13.46
N ASN A 145 27.21 -3.07 14.31
CA ASN A 145 26.24 -4.00 14.86
C ASN A 145 24.92 -3.88 14.08
N GLY A 146 24.44 -4.99 13.57
CA GLY A 146 23.15 -5.07 12.89
C GLY A 146 22.00 -5.29 13.84
N ILE A 147 20.82 -4.85 13.42
CA ILE A 147 19.53 -5.09 14.09
C ILE A 147 18.79 -6.17 13.27
N THR A 148 18.32 -7.23 13.90
CA THR A 148 17.49 -8.23 13.22
C THR A 148 16.10 -7.66 13.01
N VAL A 149 15.74 -7.41 11.75
CA VAL A 149 14.43 -6.83 11.38
C VAL A 149 13.37 -7.88 11.12
N VAL A 150 13.77 -9.07 10.69
CA VAL A 150 12.88 -10.22 10.47
C VAL A 150 13.63 -11.53 10.65
N GLY A 151 12.92 -12.59 11.06
CA GLY A 151 13.44 -13.92 11.35
C GLY A 151 13.42 -14.27 12.82
N SER A 152 13.96 -15.41 13.20
CA SER A 152 13.81 -16.02 14.54
C SER A 152 14.34 -15.21 15.72
N LYS A 153 15.17 -14.21 15.49
CA LYS A 153 15.74 -13.31 16.51
C LYS A 153 15.23 -11.86 16.41
N SER A 154 14.20 -11.60 15.60
CA SER A 154 13.59 -10.27 15.55
C SER A 154 12.81 -9.99 16.83
N LEU A 155 12.64 -8.70 17.16
CA LEU A 155 11.91 -8.26 18.36
C LEU A 155 10.44 -8.70 18.34
N ASN A 156 9.82 -8.74 17.15
CA ASN A 156 8.44 -9.17 16.94
C ASN A 156 8.39 -10.14 15.76
N PRO A 157 8.70 -11.43 15.95
CA PRO A 157 8.73 -12.41 14.88
C PRO A 157 7.30 -12.75 14.44
N THR A 158 6.83 -12.17 13.34
CA THR A 158 5.54 -12.53 12.72
C THR A 158 5.69 -13.66 11.71
N ILE A 159 6.92 -13.95 11.24
CA ILE A 159 7.23 -15.02 10.30
C ILE A 159 8.61 -15.62 10.57
N THR A 160 8.75 -16.92 10.29
CA THR A 160 10.04 -17.61 10.27
C THR A 160 10.58 -17.59 8.85
N LEU A 161 11.88 -17.36 8.70
CA LEU A 161 12.60 -17.49 7.43
C LEU A 161 13.45 -18.75 7.41
N SER A 162 13.79 -19.23 6.21
CA SER A 162 14.79 -20.26 5.99
C SER A 162 15.69 -19.87 4.82
N CYS A 163 16.95 -19.59 5.08
CA CYS A 163 17.93 -19.12 4.12
C CYS A 163 17.39 -17.98 3.21
N PRO A 164 17.02 -16.80 3.71
CA PRO A 164 16.58 -15.70 2.84
C PRO A 164 17.67 -15.31 1.84
N SER A 165 17.30 -15.11 0.56
CA SER A 165 18.25 -14.87 -0.52
C SER A 165 18.11 -13.48 -1.14
N GLY A 166 17.06 -13.19 -1.88
CA GLY A 166 16.82 -11.87 -2.48
C GLY A 166 16.12 -10.91 -1.52
N ILE A 167 16.39 -9.62 -1.66
CA ILE A 167 15.74 -8.57 -0.86
C ILE A 167 15.58 -7.29 -1.68
N THR A 168 14.46 -6.61 -1.52
CA THR A 168 14.25 -5.25 -2.00
C THR A 168 13.27 -4.51 -1.08
N LEU A 169 13.27 -3.19 -1.17
CA LEU A 169 12.33 -2.31 -0.50
C LEU A 169 11.54 -1.53 -1.54
N ASP A 170 10.28 -1.22 -1.22
CA ASP A 170 9.55 -0.19 -1.95
C ASP A 170 9.84 1.22 -1.41
N ALA A 171 9.16 2.22 -1.97
CA ALA A 171 9.32 3.62 -1.57
C ALA A 171 8.86 3.89 -0.12
N GLU A 172 7.95 3.08 0.40
CA GLU A 172 7.44 3.14 1.77
C GLU A 172 8.28 2.34 2.78
N LYS A 173 9.39 1.76 2.32
CA LYS A 173 10.28 0.87 3.10
C LYS A 173 9.65 -0.46 3.52
N TYR A 174 8.59 -0.91 2.82
CA TYR A 174 8.14 -2.28 2.95
C TYR A 174 9.18 -3.23 2.35
N LEU A 175 9.54 -4.25 3.13
CA LEU A 175 10.51 -5.27 2.75
C LEU A 175 9.85 -6.38 1.95
N PHE A 176 10.51 -6.78 0.85
CA PHE A 176 10.17 -7.97 0.07
C PHE A 176 11.37 -8.89 0.08
N ILE A 177 11.18 -10.14 0.49
CA ILE A 177 12.24 -11.10 0.79
C ILE A 177 11.94 -12.41 0.06
N VAL A 178 12.94 -12.94 -0.62
CA VAL A 178 12.90 -14.31 -1.12
C VAL A 178 13.31 -15.24 0.02
N ASP A 179 12.36 -16.02 0.51
CA ASP A 179 12.52 -17.02 1.57
C ASP A 179 12.85 -18.39 0.90
N PHE A 180 14.12 -18.54 0.55
CA PHE A 180 14.66 -19.49 -0.43
C PHE A 180 14.31 -20.96 -0.14
N ASP A 181 14.63 -21.45 1.06
CA ASP A 181 14.37 -22.84 1.45
C ASP A 181 12.90 -23.09 1.87
N ASN A 182 12.11 -22.02 2.03
CA ASN A 182 10.67 -22.11 2.21
C ASN A 182 9.90 -21.90 0.89
N TYR A 183 10.59 -21.76 -0.24
CA TYR A 183 10.03 -21.71 -1.60
C TYR A 183 8.98 -20.61 -1.79
N ARG A 184 9.15 -19.45 -1.16
CA ARG A 184 8.13 -18.39 -1.13
C ARG A 184 8.72 -16.98 -1.17
N ILE A 185 7.86 -16.03 -1.45
CA ILE A 185 8.14 -14.60 -1.27
C ILE A 185 7.37 -14.09 -0.06
N VAL A 186 8.07 -13.38 0.80
CA VAL A 186 7.54 -12.76 2.02
C VAL A 186 7.57 -11.25 1.86
N GLY A 187 6.50 -10.58 2.26
CA GLY A 187 6.43 -9.12 2.31
C GLY A 187 6.07 -8.61 3.70
N SER A 188 6.60 -7.44 4.05
CA SER A 188 6.16 -6.73 5.25
C SER A 188 4.89 -5.92 4.99
N ASP A 189 4.10 -5.72 6.02
CA ASP A 189 2.99 -4.77 6.08
C ASP A 189 2.92 -4.12 7.48
N LEU A 190 1.89 -3.35 7.75
CA LEU A 190 1.69 -2.66 9.05
C LEU A 190 1.59 -3.62 10.25
N ASN A 191 1.22 -4.90 10.00
CA ASN A 191 1.02 -5.93 11.03
C ASN A 191 2.22 -6.88 11.14
N GLY A 192 3.30 -6.66 10.37
CA GLY A 192 4.49 -7.48 10.33
C GLY A 192 4.74 -8.12 8.96
N PHE A 193 5.09 -9.39 8.92
CA PHE A 193 5.44 -10.10 7.69
C PHE A 193 4.45 -11.20 7.38
N ARG A 194 4.15 -11.37 6.07
CA ARG A 194 3.28 -12.43 5.55
C ARG A 194 3.82 -13.02 4.27
N CYS A 195 3.38 -14.24 3.95
CA CYS A 195 3.62 -14.84 2.65
C CYS A 195 2.81 -14.12 1.56
N LEU A 196 3.44 -13.78 0.44
CA LEU A 196 2.80 -13.14 -0.71
C LEU A 196 2.54 -14.13 -1.85
N VAL A 197 3.55 -14.93 -2.21
CA VAL A 197 3.51 -15.91 -3.31
C VAL A 197 4.32 -17.15 -2.93
N GLY A 198 3.98 -18.31 -3.47
CA GLY A 198 4.64 -19.57 -3.13
C GLY A 198 4.23 -20.13 -1.77
N CYS A 199 3.07 -19.73 -1.25
CA CYS A 199 2.64 -20.05 0.12
C CYS A 199 2.23 -21.52 0.33
N PHE A 200 2.19 -22.32 -0.72
CA PHE A 200 1.72 -23.70 -0.71
C PHE A 200 2.86 -24.75 -0.71
N GLY A 201 4.12 -24.32 -0.76
CA GLY A 201 5.30 -25.16 -0.78
C GLY A 201 6.00 -25.22 -2.14
N TRP A 202 6.96 -26.16 -2.28
CA TRP A 202 7.76 -26.28 -3.49
C TRP A 202 7.01 -27.00 -4.61
N GLY A 203 7.27 -26.59 -5.84
CA GLY A 203 6.72 -27.23 -7.04
C GLY A 203 7.01 -26.42 -8.30
N ALA A 204 6.39 -26.82 -9.41
CA ALA A 204 6.55 -26.24 -10.74
C ALA A 204 5.28 -25.54 -11.26
N GLU A 205 4.20 -25.55 -10.50
CA GLU A 205 2.95 -24.88 -10.89
C GLU A 205 3.12 -23.36 -10.92
N SER A 206 2.14 -22.65 -11.45
CA SER A 206 2.20 -21.19 -11.62
C SER A 206 2.24 -20.39 -10.31
N ASN A 207 1.83 -20.98 -9.20
CA ASN A 207 1.82 -20.41 -7.85
C ASN A 207 2.85 -21.06 -6.91
N GLU A 208 3.77 -21.84 -7.45
CA GLU A 208 4.82 -22.57 -6.73
C GLU A 208 6.21 -22.15 -7.21
N PHE A 209 7.21 -22.41 -6.39
CA PHE A 209 8.62 -22.18 -6.70
C PHE A 209 9.47 -23.41 -6.36
N ASN A 210 10.64 -23.47 -7.01
CA ASN A 210 11.71 -24.38 -6.64
C ASN A 210 13.02 -23.61 -6.51
N LEU A 211 13.44 -23.37 -5.27
CA LEU A 211 14.60 -22.56 -4.87
C LEU A 211 14.60 -21.17 -5.55
N PRO A 212 13.58 -20.31 -5.29
CA PRO A 212 13.55 -18.95 -5.81
C PRO A 212 14.75 -18.18 -5.25
N PHE A 213 15.45 -17.39 -6.08
CA PHE A 213 16.73 -16.79 -5.65
C PHE A 213 16.71 -15.27 -5.54
N SER A 214 16.11 -14.58 -6.48
CA SER A 214 16.09 -13.11 -6.53
C SER A 214 14.72 -12.61 -6.96
N LEU A 215 14.43 -11.37 -6.63
CA LEU A 215 13.19 -10.69 -7.04
C LEU A 215 13.46 -9.24 -7.46
N SER A 216 12.61 -8.71 -8.30
CA SER A 216 12.61 -7.32 -8.71
C SER A 216 11.21 -6.87 -9.13
N PHE A 217 10.97 -5.56 -9.19
CA PHE A 217 9.71 -4.97 -9.63
C PHE A 217 9.90 -4.14 -10.90
N ASP A 218 8.89 -4.14 -11.77
CA ASP A 218 8.79 -3.14 -12.83
C ASP A 218 8.11 -1.84 -12.31
N ARG A 219 8.02 -0.82 -13.18
CA ARG A 219 7.36 0.44 -12.83
C ARG A 219 5.85 0.31 -12.57
N SER A 220 5.24 -0.74 -13.10
CA SER A 220 3.82 -1.05 -12.90
C SER A 220 3.57 -1.82 -11.61
N GLY A 221 4.62 -2.13 -10.83
CA GLY A 221 4.54 -2.91 -9.58
C GLY A 221 4.45 -4.42 -9.80
N ASN A 222 4.60 -4.92 -11.04
CA ASN A 222 4.66 -6.36 -11.26
C ASN A 222 5.96 -6.92 -10.69
N MET A 223 5.85 -8.03 -9.98
CA MET A 223 6.98 -8.71 -9.37
C MET A 223 7.53 -9.78 -10.32
N PHE A 224 8.82 -9.81 -10.51
CA PHE A 224 9.55 -10.83 -11.24
C PHE A 224 10.41 -11.62 -10.27
N VAL A 225 10.33 -12.94 -10.32
CA VAL A 225 11.07 -13.85 -9.43
C VAL A 225 11.88 -14.82 -10.26
N THR A 226 13.16 -14.97 -9.94
CA THR A 226 13.99 -16.05 -10.50
C THR A 226 13.65 -17.36 -9.80
N ASP A 227 13.00 -18.27 -10.49
CA ASP A 227 12.58 -19.60 -10.02
C ASP A 227 13.61 -20.63 -10.50
N ARG A 228 14.72 -20.70 -9.73
CA ARG A 228 16.02 -21.19 -10.17
C ARG A 228 15.99 -22.65 -10.64
N GLU A 229 15.49 -23.58 -9.83
CA GLU A 229 15.50 -25.01 -10.14
C GLU A 229 14.31 -25.44 -11.04
N ASN A 230 13.47 -24.47 -11.42
CA ASN A 230 12.47 -24.62 -12.48
C ASN A 230 12.91 -23.94 -13.80
N ASP A 231 14.15 -23.43 -13.88
CA ASP A 231 14.74 -22.81 -15.08
C ASP A 231 13.86 -21.71 -15.69
N ARG A 232 13.18 -20.89 -14.85
CA ARG A 232 12.25 -19.87 -15.32
C ARG A 232 12.33 -18.56 -14.53
N ILE A 233 11.84 -17.49 -15.16
CA ILE A 233 11.46 -16.25 -14.49
C ILE A 233 9.94 -16.23 -14.42
N GLN A 234 9.37 -16.12 -13.23
CA GLN A 234 7.94 -15.93 -13.05
C GLN A 234 7.61 -14.46 -12.89
N ARG A 235 6.56 -14.00 -13.58
CA ARG A 235 5.98 -12.67 -13.41
C ARG A 235 4.65 -12.79 -12.67
N PHE A 236 4.54 -12.07 -11.57
CA PHE A 236 3.31 -11.88 -10.83
C PHE A 236 2.83 -10.46 -11.08
N SER A 237 1.75 -10.34 -11.83
CA SER A 237 1.15 -9.03 -12.09
C SER A 237 0.60 -8.48 -10.80
N LEU A 238 0.91 -7.20 -10.50
CA LEU A 238 0.22 -6.50 -9.44
C LEU A 238 -1.26 -6.49 -9.80
N MET A 239 -2.06 -7.19 -9.01
CA MET A 239 -3.51 -7.18 -9.20
C MET A 239 -4.01 -5.81 -8.79
N LYS A 240 -4.03 -4.88 -9.75
CA LYS A 240 -4.65 -3.55 -9.58
C LYS A 240 -6.14 -3.67 -9.23
N ASP A 241 -6.75 -4.82 -9.51
CA ASP A 241 -8.18 -5.05 -9.38
C ASP A 241 -8.59 -5.79 -8.09
N SER A 242 -7.66 -6.40 -7.32
CA SER A 242 -8.02 -7.08 -6.06
C SER A 242 -8.10 -6.13 -4.87
N PHE A 243 -7.54 -4.91 -4.99
CA PHE A 243 -7.65 -3.80 -4.05
C PHE A 243 -7.67 -2.47 -4.81
N ALA A 244 -8.27 -2.43 -6.01
CA ALA A 244 -8.59 -1.16 -6.63
C ALA A 244 -9.63 -0.50 -5.71
N PHE A 245 -9.14 0.31 -4.76
CA PHE A 245 -10.01 1.28 -4.13
C PHE A 245 -10.71 2.01 -5.27
N SER A 246 -12.01 2.06 -5.21
CA SER A 246 -12.78 2.87 -6.14
C SER A 246 -12.57 4.36 -5.88
N PHE A 247 -12.00 4.71 -4.75
CA PHE A 247 -11.74 6.07 -4.30
C PHE A 247 -10.23 6.36 -4.27
N ASN A 248 -9.90 7.62 -4.45
CA ASN A 248 -8.53 8.10 -4.42
C ASN A 248 -8.03 8.10 -2.96
N LEU A 249 -6.88 7.44 -2.71
CA LEU A 249 -6.17 7.49 -1.44
C LEU A 249 -4.83 8.20 -1.66
N PRO A 250 -4.80 9.53 -1.66
CA PRO A 250 -3.55 10.27 -1.78
C PRO A 250 -2.67 9.97 -0.57
N LYS A 251 -1.36 9.97 -0.78
CA LYS A 251 -0.39 9.93 0.29
C LYS A 251 0.05 11.35 0.61
N PHE A 252 -0.28 11.84 1.78
CA PHE A 252 0.15 13.16 2.22
C PHE A 252 1.42 13.07 3.05
N CYS A 253 2.37 14.00 2.85
CA CYS A 253 3.49 14.13 3.76
C CYS A 253 3.01 14.73 5.10
N GLN A 254 3.72 14.43 6.19
CA GLN A 254 3.38 14.88 7.54
C GLN A 254 3.31 16.42 7.69
N THR A 255 3.90 17.15 6.75
CA THR A 255 3.91 18.60 6.67
C THR A 255 3.03 19.15 5.55
N ALA A 256 2.16 18.32 4.95
CA ALA A 256 1.24 18.78 3.93
C ALA A 256 0.44 19.98 4.43
N ALA A 257 0.41 21.03 3.62
CA ALA A 257 -0.35 22.25 3.88
C ALA A 257 -1.15 22.61 2.63
N TRP A 258 -2.35 23.07 2.84
CA TRP A 258 -3.22 23.54 1.77
C TRP A 258 -3.23 25.07 1.76
N ASN A 259 -3.50 25.64 0.58
CA ASN A 259 -3.76 27.07 0.48
C ASN A 259 -5.06 27.37 1.28
N PRO A 260 -5.01 28.26 2.28
CA PRO A 260 -6.20 28.59 3.06
C PRO A 260 -7.29 29.31 2.24
N ASN A 261 -6.95 29.84 1.06
CA ASN A 261 -7.89 30.46 0.15
C ASN A 261 -8.37 29.43 -0.88
N GLY A 262 -9.57 28.90 -0.69
CA GLY A 262 -10.20 28.00 -1.65
C GLY A 262 -10.62 28.73 -2.94
N ILE A 263 -10.66 27.97 -4.05
CA ILE A 263 -11.21 28.41 -5.32
C ILE A 263 -12.54 27.66 -5.52
N THR A 264 -13.61 28.39 -5.86
CA THR A 264 -14.90 27.75 -6.18
C THR A 264 -14.76 26.91 -7.46
N PHE A 265 -14.85 25.58 -7.30
CA PHE A 265 -14.77 24.63 -8.39
C PHE A 265 -16.11 24.54 -9.16
N ALA A 266 -17.24 24.42 -8.44
CA ALA A 266 -18.58 24.40 -9.00
C ALA A 266 -19.51 25.23 -8.12
N ASN A 267 -20.37 26.05 -8.73
CA ASN A 267 -21.31 26.91 -8.01
C ASN A 267 -22.73 26.34 -8.01
N GLN A 268 -23.65 27.02 -7.31
CA GLN A 268 -25.04 26.60 -7.15
C GLN A 268 -25.77 26.31 -8.49
N SER A 269 -25.44 27.01 -9.57
CA SER A 269 -26.10 26.81 -10.86
C SER A 269 -25.77 25.43 -11.49
N ILE A 270 -24.72 24.76 -10.98
CA ILE A 270 -24.25 23.46 -11.47
C ILE A 270 -24.60 22.34 -10.49
N VAL A 271 -24.36 22.55 -9.19
CA VAL A 271 -24.52 21.50 -8.17
C VAL A 271 -25.78 21.66 -7.30
N GLY A 272 -26.62 22.66 -7.60
CA GLY A 272 -27.86 22.94 -6.85
C GLY A 272 -27.60 23.55 -5.47
N GLN A 273 -28.69 23.68 -4.69
CA GLN A 273 -28.59 24.00 -3.27
C GLN A 273 -28.27 22.76 -2.45
N ASP A 274 -27.50 22.93 -1.38
CA ASP A 274 -27.14 21.86 -0.43
C ASP A 274 -26.56 20.60 -1.10
N PRO A 275 -25.43 20.68 -1.89
CA PRO A 275 -24.78 19.49 -2.39
C PRO A 275 -24.40 18.59 -1.23
N SER A 276 -24.81 17.31 -1.26
CA SER A 276 -24.80 16.46 -0.08
C SER A 276 -23.69 15.46 -0.02
N ALA A 277 -23.15 15.05 -1.17
CA ALA A 277 -22.09 14.09 -1.24
C ALA A 277 -21.16 14.37 -2.41
N ILE A 278 -19.89 14.15 -2.18
CA ILE A 278 -18.84 14.20 -3.19
C ILE A 278 -18.04 12.92 -3.11
N PHE A 279 -17.63 12.41 -4.26
CA PHE A 279 -16.75 11.26 -4.39
C PHE A 279 -15.71 11.53 -5.48
N VAL A 280 -14.48 11.14 -5.25
CA VAL A 280 -13.39 11.22 -6.24
C VAL A 280 -12.82 9.82 -6.42
N ASN A 281 -12.87 9.30 -7.64
CA ASN A 281 -12.34 7.97 -7.94
C ASN A 281 -10.84 8.02 -8.24
N THR A 282 -10.24 6.86 -8.47
CA THR A 282 -8.80 6.71 -8.77
C THR A 282 -8.37 7.33 -10.10
N ASN A 283 -9.30 7.66 -10.97
CA ASN A 283 -9.05 8.36 -12.25
C ASN A 283 -9.29 9.87 -12.13
N ASN A 284 -9.32 10.41 -10.90
CA ASN A 284 -9.60 11.82 -10.60
C ASN A 284 -10.96 12.32 -11.13
N THR A 285 -11.90 11.40 -11.43
CA THR A 285 -13.26 11.76 -11.79
C THR A 285 -14.03 12.15 -10.54
N ILE A 286 -14.67 13.31 -10.56
CA ILE A 286 -15.43 13.88 -9.45
C ILE A 286 -16.91 13.63 -9.68
N TYR A 287 -17.62 13.12 -8.67
CA TYR A 287 -19.06 12.86 -8.65
C TYR A 287 -19.70 13.67 -7.53
N VAL A 288 -20.75 14.41 -7.84
CA VAL A 288 -21.47 15.24 -6.85
C VAL A 288 -22.96 14.90 -6.89
N ALA A 289 -23.54 14.58 -5.74
CA ALA A 289 -24.98 14.39 -5.60
C ALA A 289 -25.67 15.76 -5.47
N ASN A 290 -26.52 16.09 -6.45
CA ASN A 290 -27.37 17.26 -6.46
C ASN A 290 -28.77 16.90 -5.95
N LYS A 291 -29.08 17.32 -4.72
CA LYS A 291 -30.37 17.05 -4.07
C LYS A 291 -31.54 17.79 -4.69
N GLU A 292 -31.29 18.99 -5.23
CA GLU A 292 -32.33 19.86 -5.76
C GLU A 292 -32.93 19.26 -7.03
N ASP A 293 -32.07 18.83 -7.93
CA ASP A 293 -32.45 18.34 -9.25
C ASP A 293 -32.55 16.80 -9.33
N ASN A 294 -32.22 16.10 -8.23
CA ASN A 294 -32.17 14.62 -8.18
C ASN A 294 -31.23 14.06 -9.26
N THR A 295 -30.00 14.60 -9.35
CA THR A 295 -29.00 14.20 -10.33
C THR A 295 -27.67 13.88 -9.69
N ILE A 296 -26.82 13.14 -10.40
CA ILE A 296 -25.39 13.01 -10.10
C ILE A 296 -24.64 13.76 -11.20
N VAL A 297 -23.88 14.78 -10.82
CA VAL A 297 -23.06 15.60 -11.73
C VAL A 297 -21.64 15.06 -11.73
N ILE A 298 -21.03 14.91 -12.90
CA ILE A 298 -19.74 14.22 -13.09
C ILE A 298 -18.78 15.14 -13.83
N TRP A 299 -17.53 15.21 -13.35
CA TRP A 299 -16.39 15.80 -14.03
C TRP A 299 -15.29 14.78 -14.19
N GLU A 300 -14.83 14.58 -15.41
CA GLU A 300 -13.60 13.85 -15.69
C GLU A 300 -12.39 14.73 -15.36
N GLU A 301 -11.21 14.10 -15.22
CA GLU A 301 -9.96 14.77 -14.90
C GLU A 301 -9.73 15.97 -15.85
N GLU A 302 -9.24 17.08 -15.30
CA GLU A 302 -8.96 18.36 -15.98
C GLU A 302 -10.17 19.08 -16.60
N SER A 303 -11.39 18.56 -16.47
CA SER A 303 -12.58 19.20 -17.02
C SER A 303 -13.05 20.37 -16.16
N VAL A 304 -13.25 21.56 -16.75
CA VAL A 304 -13.78 22.74 -16.08
C VAL A 304 -15.31 22.67 -15.94
N ASN A 305 -15.99 22.08 -16.92
CA ASN A 305 -17.44 21.90 -16.94
C ASN A 305 -17.81 20.45 -16.71
N PRO A 306 -19.02 20.17 -16.18
CA PRO A 306 -19.51 18.80 -16.09
C PRO A 306 -19.40 18.05 -17.42
N THR A 307 -18.87 16.84 -17.38
CA THR A 307 -18.75 15.98 -18.57
C THR A 307 -19.96 15.09 -18.74
N ASN A 308 -20.67 14.80 -17.63
CA ASN A 308 -21.89 14.00 -17.67
C ASN A 308 -22.83 14.37 -16.49
N ILE A 309 -24.15 14.16 -16.69
CA ILE A 309 -25.16 14.28 -15.66
C ILE A 309 -26.07 13.04 -15.73
N ILE A 310 -26.12 12.30 -14.64
CA ILE A 310 -26.99 11.14 -14.50
C ILE A 310 -28.31 11.55 -13.89
N PHE A 311 -29.40 11.30 -14.61
CA PHE A 311 -30.77 11.50 -14.16
C PHE A 311 -31.32 10.15 -13.69
N GLY A 312 -31.86 10.06 -12.49
CA GLY A 312 -32.36 8.83 -11.94
C GLY A 312 -33.73 8.95 -11.29
N ASN A 313 -34.33 7.81 -10.98
CA ASN A 313 -35.56 7.75 -10.20
C ASN A 313 -35.24 7.65 -8.70
N PHE A 314 -34.42 8.60 -8.23
CA PHE A 314 -34.10 8.77 -6.82
C PHE A 314 -34.51 10.17 -6.34
N THR A 315 -34.82 10.30 -5.06
CA THR A 315 -35.34 11.53 -4.48
C THR A 315 -34.42 12.03 -3.40
N LYS A 316 -33.86 13.23 -3.60
CA LYS A 316 -32.96 13.89 -2.63
C LYS A 316 -31.80 13.00 -2.18
N PRO A 317 -30.92 12.57 -3.09
CA PRO A 317 -29.80 11.68 -2.76
C PRO A 317 -28.91 12.35 -1.70
N ASN A 318 -28.59 11.60 -0.63
CA ASN A 318 -27.84 12.14 0.50
C ASN A 318 -26.39 11.65 0.53
N SER A 319 -26.15 10.48 -0.02
CA SER A 319 -24.82 9.88 -0.12
C SER A 319 -24.68 9.07 -1.40
N LEU A 320 -23.44 8.93 -1.85
CA LEU A 320 -23.06 8.09 -2.98
C LEU A 320 -21.70 7.43 -2.75
N PHE A 321 -21.49 6.31 -3.44
CA PHE A 321 -20.22 5.61 -3.51
C PHE A 321 -20.03 5.08 -4.93
N VAL A 322 -18.82 5.24 -5.50
CA VAL A 322 -18.51 4.81 -6.87
C VAL A 322 -17.51 3.66 -6.82
N THR A 323 -17.79 2.59 -7.54
CA THR A 323 -16.90 1.44 -7.68
C THR A 323 -15.83 1.66 -8.76
N SER A 324 -14.79 0.84 -8.78
CA SER A 324 -13.70 0.93 -9.75
C SER A 324 -14.12 0.78 -11.21
N ASN A 325 -15.24 0.06 -11.48
CA ASN A 325 -15.84 -0.06 -12.82
C ASN A 325 -16.82 1.07 -13.17
N GLY A 326 -16.93 2.09 -12.30
CA GLY A 326 -17.79 3.25 -12.52
C GLY A 326 -19.25 3.09 -12.12
N ASP A 327 -19.65 1.94 -11.56
CA ASP A 327 -21.01 1.78 -11.01
C ASP A 327 -21.19 2.65 -9.76
N ILE A 328 -22.38 3.24 -9.60
CA ILE A 328 -22.66 4.18 -8.51
C ILE A 328 -23.75 3.63 -7.59
N TYR A 329 -23.41 3.48 -6.30
CA TYR A 329 -24.39 3.23 -5.25
C TYR A 329 -24.92 4.56 -4.74
N ILE A 330 -26.24 4.71 -4.66
CA ILE A 330 -26.93 5.96 -4.37
C ILE A 330 -27.97 5.72 -3.28
N ASP A 331 -27.93 6.53 -2.22
CA ASP A 331 -29.05 6.62 -1.28
C ASP A 331 -30.23 7.29 -1.97
N ASP A 332 -31.38 6.67 -1.92
CA ASP A 332 -32.62 7.16 -2.56
C ASP A 332 -33.50 7.95 -1.56
N GLY A 333 -32.88 8.65 -0.64
CA GLY A 333 -33.53 9.55 0.30
C GLY A 333 -34.44 8.86 1.33
N LYS A 334 -35.00 9.69 2.22
CA LYS A 334 -35.83 9.23 3.35
C LYS A 334 -37.14 8.58 2.93
N GLU A 335 -37.73 9.03 1.83
CA GLU A 335 -39.10 8.62 1.42
C GLU A 335 -39.12 7.21 0.82
N ASN A 336 -38.06 6.81 0.12
CA ASN A 336 -38.00 5.52 -0.58
C ASN A 336 -37.32 4.42 0.23
N GLY A 337 -36.48 4.76 1.22
CA GLY A 337 -35.82 3.81 2.13
C GLY A 337 -35.08 2.68 1.41
N ARG A 338 -34.26 3.00 0.43
CA ARG A 338 -33.54 2.03 -0.37
C ARG A 338 -32.19 2.59 -0.87
N VAL A 339 -31.27 1.68 -1.17
CA VAL A 339 -30.05 1.99 -1.92
C VAL A 339 -30.21 1.43 -3.33
N GLN A 340 -29.98 2.25 -4.32
CA GLN A 340 -29.93 1.87 -5.73
C GLN A 340 -28.49 1.82 -6.22
N LYS A 341 -28.27 1.00 -7.24
CA LYS A 341 -27.03 0.95 -8.01
C LYS A 341 -27.32 1.37 -9.44
N TRP A 342 -26.65 2.40 -9.92
CA TRP A 342 -26.55 2.70 -11.32
C TRP A 342 -25.42 1.88 -11.92
N ILE A 343 -25.70 1.14 -13.00
CA ILE A 343 -24.74 0.28 -13.69
C ILE A 343 -24.21 1.07 -14.88
N ALA A 344 -22.92 1.39 -14.87
CA ALA A 344 -22.30 2.23 -15.87
C ALA A 344 -22.37 1.63 -17.27
N GLU A 345 -22.13 0.33 -17.42
CA GLU A 345 -22.13 -0.38 -18.71
C GLU A 345 -23.51 -0.33 -19.41
N THR A 346 -24.59 -0.46 -18.68
CA THR A 346 -25.94 -0.56 -19.24
C THR A 346 -26.77 0.71 -19.09
N ASN A 347 -26.27 1.71 -18.35
CA ASN A 347 -26.98 2.93 -17.97
C ASN A 347 -28.35 2.63 -17.33
N THR A 348 -28.42 1.64 -16.45
CA THR A 348 -29.64 1.21 -15.80
C THR A 348 -29.53 1.24 -14.28
N PHE A 349 -30.67 1.37 -13.60
CA PHE A 349 -30.75 1.34 -12.15
C PHE A 349 -31.33 0.04 -11.62
N VAL A 350 -30.73 -0.49 -10.56
CA VAL A 350 -31.24 -1.66 -9.84
C VAL A 350 -31.31 -1.36 -8.33
N ILE A 351 -32.34 -1.88 -7.66
CA ILE A 351 -32.44 -1.79 -6.19
C ILE A 351 -31.49 -2.81 -5.59
N VAL A 352 -30.57 -2.34 -4.73
CA VAL A 352 -29.59 -3.20 -4.04
C VAL A 352 -30.10 -3.67 -2.70
N THR A 353 -30.61 -2.75 -1.89
CA THR A 353 -31.15 -3.07 -0.57
C THR A 353 -32.25 -2.10 -0.16
N LYS A 354 -33.12 -2.57 0.74
CA LYS A 354 -34.06 -1.72 1.46
C LYS A 354 -33.47 -1.40 2.83
N VAL A 355 -33.63 -0.18 3.26
CA VAL A 355 -33.19 0.34 4.56
C VAL A 355 -34.36 1.02 5.25
N ASN A 356 -34.34 1.11 6.58
CA ASN A 356 -35.44 1.70 7.34
C ASN A 356 -35.36 3.23 7.42
N SER A 357 -34.29 3.83 6.89
CA SER A 357 -33.98 5.24 6.94
C SER A 357 -33.05 5.60 5.80
N ARG A 358 -32.86 6.88 5.49
CA ARG A 358 -31.85 7.33 4.55
C ARG A 358 -30.43 6.95 5.03
N CYS A 359 -29.54 6.73 4.09
CA CYS A 359 -28.11 6.56 4.35
C CYS A 359 -27.42 7.93 4.32
N SER A 360 -26.96 8.40 5.46
CA SER A 360 -26.16 9.63 5.56
C SER A 360 -24.74 9.43 5.03
N GLY A 361 -24.23 8.18 5.03
CA GLY A 361 -23.00 7.76 4.38
C GLY A 361 -23.15 6.38 3.76
N LEU A 362 -22.59 6.19 2.58
CA LEU A 362 -22.48 4.91 1.87
C LEU A 362 -21.00 4.58 1.67
N PHE A 363 -20.65 3.32 1.85
CA PHE A 363 -19.32 2.80 1.57
C PHE A 363 -19.37 1.35 1.10
N VAL A 364 -18.49 0.96 0.18
CA VAL A 364 -18.30 -0.45 -0.19
C VAL A 364 -16.87 -0.83 0.13
N ASP A 365 -16.70 -1.86 0.97
CA ASP A 365 -15.38 -2.34 1.39
C ASP A 365 -14.71 -3.26 0.35
N VAL A 366 -13.46 -3.64 0.63
CA VAL A 366 -12.66 -4.51 -0.24
C VAL A 366 -13.23 -5.93 -0.39
N ASN A 367 -14.11 -6.37 0.51
CA ASN A 367 -14.81 -7.66 0.45
C ASN A 367 -16.17 -7.56 -0.24
N ASN A 368 -16.45 -6.42 -0.88
CA ASN A 368 -17.70 -6.15 -1.57
C ASN A 368 -18.92 -6.15 -0.61
N ASN A 369 -18.75 -5.63 0.60
CA ASN A 369 -19.86 -5.36 1.52
C ASN A 369 -20.25 -3.88 1.44
N LEU A 370 -21.54 -3.63 1.25
CA LEU A 370 -22.12 -2.30 1.29
C LEU A 370 -22.44 -1.92 2.74
N TYR A 371 -22.02 -0.74 3.15
CA TYR A 371 -22.34 -0.13 4.44
C TYR A 371 -23.22 1.10 4.23
N CYS A 372 -24.18 1.28 5.12
CA CYS A 372 -25.08 2.43 5.17
C CYS A 372 -25.18 2.94 6.61
N SER A 373 -24.78 4.18 6.87
CA SER A 373 -25.02 4.83 8.14
C SER A 373 -26.40 5.48 8.16
N MET A 374 -27.24 5.04 9.09
CA MET A 374 -28.63 5.49 9.22
C MET A 374 -28.75 6.44 10.41
N ALA A 375 -28.67 7.76 10.17
CA ALA A 375 -28.70 8.77 11.22
C ALA A 375 -29.98 8.72 12.08
N ASP A 376 -31.14 8.56 11.45
CA ASP A 376 -32.44 8.50 12.15
C ASP A 376 -32.64 7.18 12.92
N SER A 377 -31.89 6.13 12.62
CA SER A 377 -31.95 4.81 13.28
C SER A 377 -30.76 4.53 14.18
N HIS A 378 -29.80 5.47 14.30
CA HIS A 378 -28.63 5.41 15.17
C HIS A 378 -27.73 4.19 14.95
N GLN A 379 -27.70 3.66 13.72
CA GLN A 379 -26.98 2.44 13.36
C GLN A 379 -26.22 2.60 12.04
N VAL A 380 -25.17 1.81 11.92
CA VAL A 380 -24.59 1.46 10.63
C VAL A 380 -24.97 0.02 10.31
N VAL A 381 -25.56 -0.21 9.15
CA VAL A 381 -25.88 -1.56 8.67
C VAL A 381 -24.99 -1.94 7.51
N THR A 382 -24.77 -3.24 7.35
CA THR A 382 -23.95 -3.78 6.26
C THR A 382 -24.68 -4.93 5.56
N ARG A 383 -24.33 -5.12 4.30
CA ARG A 383 -24.81 -6.21 3.45
C ARG A 383 -23.73 -6.67 2.47
N SER A 384 -23.56 -7.98 2.30
CA SER A 384 -22.73 -8.54 1.24
C SER A 384 -23.40 -8.33 -0.12
N LEU A 385 -22.65 -7.78 -1.08
CA LEU A 385 -23.07 -7.62 -2.46
C LEU A 385 -22.84 -8.90 -3.29
N ASN A 386 -22.13 -9.88 -2.72
CA ASN A 386 -21.91 -11.20 -3.33
C ASN A 386 -23.09 -12.16 -3.12
N ASP A 387 -24.02 -11.82 -2.24
CA ASP A 387 -25.20 -12.66 -1.96
C ASP A 387 -26.26 -12.50 -3.07
N TYR A 388 -26.57 -13.58 -3.78
CA TYR A 388 -27.58 -13.60 -4.85
C TYR A 388 -29.02 -13.45 -4.33
N VAL A 389 -29.25 -13.65 -3.04
CA VAL A 389 -30.57 -13.52 -2.41
C VAL A 389 -30.58 -12.25 -1.57
N MET A 390 -31.71 -11.50 -1.63
CA MET A 390 -31.89 -10.34 -0.75
C MET A 390 -32.02 -10.82 0.72
N THR A 391 -30.84 -11.02 1.37
CA THR A 391 -30.76 -11.28 2.81
C THR A 391 -31.04 -9.99 3.59
N SER A 392 -31.42 -10.11 4.86
CA SER A 392 -31.59 -8.95 5.74
C SER A 392 -30.26 -8.26 6.02
N ASN A 393 -30.25 -6.93 6.08
CA ASN A 393 -29.09 -6.15 6.50
C ASN A 393 -28.66 -6.56 7.91
N ARG A 394 -27.36 -6.60 8.16
CA ARG A 394 -26.77 -6.86 9.48
C ARG A 394 -26.35 -5.54 10.11
N VAL A 395 -26.45 -5.42 11.43
CA VAL A 395 -25.92 -4.26 12.16
C VAL A 395 -24.40 -4.40 12.24
N ALA A 396 -23.69 -3.40 11.72
CA ALA A 396 -22.23 -3.29 11.80
C ALA A 396 -21.81 -2.48 13.04
N ALA A 397 -22.55 -1.42 13.39
CA ALA A 397 -22.30 -0.59 14.56
C ALA A 397 -23.57 0.09 15.07
N GLY A 398 -23.59 0.41 16.35
CA GLY A 398 -24.69 1.11 17.01
C GLY A 398 -25.87 0.21 17.41
N LEU A 399 -26.79 0.79 18.15
CA LEU A 399 -28.05 0.21 18.59
C LEU A 399 -29.23 1.07 18.10
N THR A 400 -30.46 0.53 18.14
CA THR A 400 -31.64 1.27 17.68
C THR A 400 -31.98 2.51 18.53
N ASN A 401 -31.55 2.52 19.78
CA ASN A 401 -31.67 3.70 20.64
C ASN A 401 -30.42 4.55 20.59
N PRO A 402 -30.57 5.89 20.54
CA PRO A 402 -29.40 6.77 20.60
C PRO A 402 -28.73 6.68 21.97
N GLY A 403 -27.41 6.75 21.99
CA GLY A 403 -26.65 6.74 23.22
C GLY A 403 -25.18 7.10 23.02
N ARG A 404 -24.45 7.22 24.14
CA ARG A 404 -23.03 7.64 24.17
C ARG A 404 -22.08 6.52 24.60
N ASN A 405 -22.58 5.34 24.97
CA ASN A 405 -21.72 4.22 25.31
C ASN A 405 -20.89 3.78 24.09
N SER A 406 -19.87 2.96 24.31
CA SER A 406 -18.96 2.50 23.25
C SER A 406 -19.65 1.65 22.16
N ASN A 407 -20.79 1.02 22.47
CA ASN A 407 -21.62 0.23 21.55
C ASN A 407 -22.83 1.00 20.99
N GLU A 408 -22.98 2.26 21.33
CA GLU A 408 -24.09 3.11 20.92
C GLU A 408 -23.61 4.21 19.98
N LEU A 409 -24.51 4.70 19.13
CA LEU A 409 -24.30 5.84 18.25
C LEU A 409 -25.48 6.82 18.41
N TYR A 410 -25.27 8.09 18.06
CA TYR A 410 -26.32 9.07 18.00
C TYR A 410 -26.20 9.90 16.70
N GLY A 411 -27.06 9.56 15.73
CA GLY A 411 -27.07 10.19 14.42
C GLY A 411 -25.74 9.99 13.64
N PRO A 412 -25.34 8.75 13.33
CA PRO A 412 -24.13 8.50 12.55
C PRO A 412 -24.27 9.07 11.14
N HIS A 413 -23.25 9.79 10.65
CA HIS A 413 -23.19 10.39 9.32
C HIS A 413 -22.15 9.70 8.44
N GLY A 414 -21.06 10.38 8.13
CA GLY A 414 -20.00 9.84 7.27
C GLY A 414 -19.35 8.59 7.84
N ILE A 415 -19.06 7.64 6.97
CA ILE A 415 -18.39 6.38 7.30
C ILE A 415 -17.23 6.13 6.33
N PHE A 416 -16.23 5.44 6.82
CA PHE A 416 -15.11 4.94 6.03
C PHE A 416 -14.74 3.55 6.53
N VAL A 417 -14.43 2.61 5.63
CA VAL A 417 -13.93 1.28 5.99
C VAL A 417 -12.56 1.10 5.36
N ASP A 418 -11.56 0.84 6.19
CA ASP A 418 -10.21 0.65 5.71
C ASP A 418 -9.94 -0.78 5.20
N VAL A 419 -8.72 -1.02 4.72
CA VAL A 419 -8.28 -2.34 4.18
C VAL A 419 -8.31 -3.46 5.22
N ASN A 420 -8.24 -3.14 6.51
CA ASN A 420 -8.34 -4.10 7.60
C ASN A 420 -9.80 -4.37 8.00
N LEU A 421 -10.75 -3.76 7.29
CA LEU A 421 -12.19 -3.75 7.59
C LEU A 421 -12.52 -2.98 8.89
N ASP A 422 -11.64 -2.10 9.33
CA ASP A 422 -11.89 -1.20 10.44
C ASP A 422 -12.90 -0.13 9.98
N LEU A 423 -14.06 -0.06 10.66
CA LEU A 423 -15.15 0.86 10.34
C LEU A 423 -15.03 2.14 11.20
N TYR A 424 -14.77 3.26 10.55
CA TYR A 424 -14.77 4.59 11.15
C TYR A 424 -16.15 5.24 10.97
N VAL A 425 -16.72 5.79 12.03
CA VAL A 425 -18.06 6.38 12.05
C VAL A 425 -18.01 7.77 12.66
N ALA A 426 -18.44 8.77 11.92
CA ALA A 426 -18.72 10.11 12.45
C ALA A 426 -20.03 10.04 13.28
N ASP A 427 -19.90 9.95 14.60
CA ASP A 427 -20.97 9.85 15.58
C ASP A 427 -21.43 11.26 15.97
N CYS A 428 -22.22 11.83 15.07
CA CYS A 428 -22.42 13.25 14.87
C CYS A 428 -22.93 13.99 16.11
N TYR A 429 -24.03 13.53 16.73
CA TYR A 429 -24.62 14.17 17.92
C TYR A 429 -23.88 13.82 19.23
N ASN A 430 -22.89 12.91 19.17
CA ASN A 430 -21.97 12.63 20.28
C ASN A 430 -20.64 13.37 20.16
N ASP A 431 -20.46 14.19 19.13
CA ASP A 431 -19.25 15.01 18.90
C ASP A 431 -17.95 14.20 18.91
N ARG A 432 -17.99 13.01 18.30
CA ARG A 432 -16.87 12.07 18.30
C ARG A 432 -16.75 11.28 17.00
N LEU A 433 -15.56 10.72 16.78
CA LEU A 433 -15.31 9.69 15.78
C LEU A 433 -15.09 8.33 16.49
N GLN A 434 -15.87 7.33 16.11
CA GLN A 434 -15.80 5.97 16.63
C GLN A 434 -15.16 5.02 15.62
N LEU A 435 -14.27 4.16 16.09
CA LEU A 435 -13.67 3.05 15.35
C LEU A 435 -14.24 1.72 15.83
N PHE A 436 -14.82 0.93 14.94
CA PHE A 436 -15.28 -0.44 15.20
C PHE A 436 -14.41 -1.42 14.42
N GLN A 437 -13.68 -2.28 15.14
CA GLN A 437 -12.90 -3.35 14.54
C GLN A 437 -13.79 -4.49 14.04
N PRO A 438 -13.37 -5.32 13.08
CA PRO A 438 -14.16 -6.43 12.56
C PRO A 438 -14.70 -7.34 13.66
N GLY A 439 -16.03 -7.50 13.73
CA GLY A 439 -16.71 -8.32 14.74
C GLY A 439 -16.82 -7.71 16.13
N ALA A 440 -16.24 -6.55 16.38
CA ALA A 440 -16.38 -5.86 17.66
C ALA A 440 -17.78 -5.25 17.81
N ARG A 441 -18.39 -5.43 19.00
CA ARG A 441 -19.68 -4.82 19.32
C ARG A 441 -19.54 -3.40 19.90
N SER A 442 -18.36 -3.06 20.40
CA SER A 442 -18.06 -1.78 21.02
C SER A 442 -16.97 -1.06 20.22
N GLY A 443 -17.17 0.22 19.99
CA GLY A 443 -16.21 1.08 19.32
C GLY A 443 -15.19 1.71 20.29
N ILE A 444 -14.13 2.24 19.71
CA ILE A 444 -13.08 3.01 20.38
C ILE A 444 -13.22 4.47 19.90
N THR A 445 -13.30 5.43 20.80
CA THR A 445 -13.29 6.85 20.43
C THR A 445 -11.88 7.25 20.01
N VAL A 446 -11.71 7.57 18.70
CA VAL A 446 -10.41 7.95 18.13
C VAL A 446 -10.22 9.45 17.99
N ALA A 447 -11.30 10.22 17.98
CA ALA A 447 -11.28 11.69 18.02
C ALA A 447 -12.49 12.23 18.77
N GLY A 448 -12.37 13.42 19.39
CA GLY A 448 -13.38 14.06 20.24
C GLY A 448 -13.03 13.96 21.73
N ILE A 449 -13.92 14.47 22.61
CA ILE A 449 -13.65 14.66 24.04
C ILE A 449 -13.29 13.35 24.77
N GLU A 450 -13.86 12.24 24.38
CA GLU A 450 -13.63 10.92 25.03
C GLU A 450 -12.55 10.08 24.33
N SER A 451 -11.78 10.68 23.44
CA SER A 451 -10.69 9.96 22.75
C SER A 451 -9.52 9.65 23.72
N VAL A 452 -8.82 8.57 23.44
CA VAL A 452 -7.61 8.16 24.20
C VAL A 452 -6.56 9.28 24.19
N PHE A 453 -6.54 10.09 23.13
CA PHE A 453 -5.69 11.28 22.99
C PHE A 453 -6.56 12.48 22.62
N PRO A 454 -7.19 13.17 23.62
CA PRO A 454 -8.12 14.28 23.36
C PRO A 454 -7.36 15.54 22.93
N THR A 455 -6.85 15.57 21.68
CA THR A 455 -6.13 16.74 21.14
C THR A 455 -7.06 17.71 20.43
N ILE A 456 -8.33 17.32 20.20
CA ILE A 456 -9.31 18.15 19.51
C ILE A 456 -10.73 17.95 20.04
N ILE A 457 -11.46 19.05 20.15
CA ILE A 457 -12.90 19.04 20.41
C ILE A 457 -13.61 19.11 19.06
N LEU A 458 -14.42 18.11 18.77
CA LEU A 458 -15.30 18.07 17.62
C LEU A 458 -16.67 18.64 17.97
N ASN A 459 -17.37 19.15 16.96
CA ASN A 459 -18.76 19.61 17.08
C ASN A 459 -19.49 19.19 15.81
N PHE A 460 -20.42 18.27 15.94
CA PHE A 460 -21.23 17.78 14.83
C PHE A 460 -20.38 17.28 13.63
N PRO A 461 -19.46 16.29 13.81
CA PRO A 461 -18.67 15.76 12.71
C PRO A 461 -19.57 15.03 11.71
N THR A 462 -19.41 15.32 10.42
CA THR A 462 -20.29 14.77 9.36
C THR A 462 -19.56 13.92 8.32
N GLY A 463 -18.26 14.05 8.16
CA GLY A 463 -17.48 13.30 7.19
C GLY A 463 -16.20 12.76 7.78
N VAL A 464 -15.74 11.63 7.27
CA VAL A 464 -14.45 11.01 7.61
C VAL A 464 -13.87 10.32 6.39
N ILE A 465 -12.58 10.54 6.17
CA ILE A 465 -11.77 9.78 5.21
C ILE A 465 -10.40 9.52 5.81
N LEU A 466 -9.71 8.53 5.28
CA LEU A 466 -8.31 8.26 5.58
C LEU A 466 -7.48 8.46 4.32
N ASP A 467 -6.20 8.83 4.49
CA ASP A 467 -5.23 8.71 3.41
C ASP A 467 -4.57 7.32 3.40
N ALA A 468 -3.64 7.11 2.46
CA ALA A 468 -2.92 5.84 2.33
C ALA A 468 -2.06 5.46 3.55
N GLU A 469 -1.70 6.43 4.39
CA GLU A 469 -0.93 6.25 5.64
C GLU A 469 -1.81 6.21 6.89
N LYS A 470 -3.14 6.13 6.71
CA LYS A 470 -4.16 6.13 7.77
C LYS A 470 -4.23 7.45 8.57
N TYR A 471 -3.78 8.57 8.00
CA TYR A 471 -4.10 9.87 8.55
C TYR A 471 -5.60 10.14 8.37
N LEU A 472 -6.24 10.50 9.46
CA LEU A 472 -7.67 10.82 9.50
C LEU A 472 -7.92 12.27 9.07
N PHE A 473 -8.93 12.45 8.22
CA PHE A 473 -9.48 13.78 7.88
C PHE A 473 -10.95 13.77 8.25
N ILE A 474 -11.37 14.75 9.05
CA ILE A 474 -12.70 14.84 9.63
C ILE A 474 -13.33 16.16 9.24
N VAL A 475 -14.53 16.11 8.70
CA VAL A 475 -15.37 17.29 8.49
C VAL A 475 -16.06 17.63 9.82
N ASP A 476 -15.54 18.65 10.51
CA ASP A 476 -16.02 19.13 11.82
C ASP A 476 -17.02 20.28 11.61
N SER A 477 -18.24 19.89 11.14
CA SER A 477 -19.22 20.81 10.54
C SER A 477 -19.71 21.88 11.49
N GLY A 478 -19.95 21.55 12.76
CA GLY A 478 -20.41 22.52 13.75
C GLY A 478 -19.34 23.54 14.15
N ASN A 479 -18.07 23.27 13.80
CA ASN A 479 -16.94 24.21 13.97
C ASN A 479 -16.46 24.79 12.64
N GLU A 480 -17.17 24.52 11.52
CA GLU A 480 -16.88 25.06 10.19
C GLU A 480 -15.42 24.85 9.73
N ARG A 481 -14.87 23.65 9.97
CA ARG A 481 -13.47 23.34 9.68
C ARG A 481 -13.25 21.90 9.23
N ILE A 482 -12.08 21.66 8.62
CA ILE A 482 -11.52 20.32 8.40
C ILE A 482 -10.41 20.08 9.42
N VAL A 483 -10.42 18.92 10.03
CA VAL A 483 -9.43 18.50 11.02
C VAL A 483 -8.64 17.33 10.46
N GLY A 484 -7.31 17.40 10.54
CA GLY A 484 -6.41 16.32 10.14
C GLY A 484 -5.64 15.74 11.33
N SER A 485 -5.47 14.42 11.38
CA SER A 485 -4.54 13.80 12.32
C SER A 485 -3.08 14.02 11.89
N GLY A 486 -2.15 13.99 12.83
CA GLY A 486 -0.72 14.12 12.59
C GLY A 486 0.06 13.46 13.73
N LEU A 487 1.40 13.47 13.68
CA LEU A 487 2.26 12.86 14.68
C LEU A 487 2.00 13.32 16.12
N ASN A 488 1.56 14.55 16.30
CA ASN A 488 1.34 15.19 17.61
C ASN A 488 -0.16 15.30 17.95
N GLY A 489 -1.03 14.54 17.28
CA GLY A 489 -2.47 14.56 17.42
C GLY A 489 -3.18 15.32 16.29
N PHE A 490 -4.42 15.78 16.53
CA PHE A 490 -5.24 16.44 15.52
C PHE A 490 -4.94 17.94 15.45
N ARG A 491 -5.02 18.49 14.23
CA ARG A 491 -4.90 19.93 13.96
C ARG A 491 -5.98 20.38 12.98
N CYS A 492 -6.34 21.67 13.01
CA CYS A 492 -7.10 22.30 11.95
C CYS A 492 -6.23 22.44 10.69
N LEU A 493 -6.78 22.14 9.54
CA LEU A 493 -6.10 22.23 8.25
C LEU A 493 -6.40 23.56 7.57
#